data_e7e3ec066956f7c68b310b87735041a0
#
_entry.id   e7e3ec066956f7c68b310b87735041a0
#
_cell.length_a   1.000
_cell.length_b   1.000
_cell.length_c   1.000
_cell.angle_alpha   90.00
_cell.angle_beta   90.00
_cell.angle_gamma   90.00
#
_symmetry.space_group_name_H-M   'P 1'
#
loop_
_entity.id
_entity.type
_entity.pdbx_description
1 polymer ?
#
loop_
_entity_poly.entity_id
_entity_poly.type
_entity_poly.pdbx_seq_one_letter_code
_entity_poly.pdbx_strand_id
1 'polypeptide(L)'
;MNLIDVGIVVLLAFGIIAGWRSGFFPQLLGLVGAATGAIGVVLFLPLAHDFLETVDPAMRAIGVLVSLLVAIGVGEAIGSNLGAAIGRRLGDGVLVDLDRVAGALAGLAQGLLVVWLVGGLLAAGPVPQMAAQAQRSWFIRTITDQVLPPTAYVNELAGWLDATGLPEVFIGLEPFPAAPVQKPSDAQAERIAGKAAASTLVVRATACGRLSTGTGFVVGRGGYLVTNAHVVAGSKAVIVAFDGAGRFDATVVLFDPKLDVAVLRAPQVKAAPLVFATDDPPRGTLGAALGHPGGAPLRIIPAAVSDSYSAEGRDLYGTGRVTRRIVELRADIERGDSGGPLILPDGTVGGVVYAEALSDPSVGYALGPAAVAARIRPALGTTQTVPTGDCTQ
;
A
#
# COMPACT_ATOMS: atom_id res chain seq x y z
N MET A 1 8.48 22.22 9.65
CA MET A 1 8.55 22.47 8.19
C MET A 1 9.82 21.85 7.67
N ASN A 2 9.72 21.07 6.60
CA ASN A 2 10.87 20.46 5.93
C ASN A 2 11.12 21.14 4.56
N LEU A 3 12.10 20.67 3.80
CA LEU A 3 12.47 21.28 2.51
C LEU A 3 11.30 21.25 1.50
N ILE A 4 10.45 20.21 1.57
CA ILE A 4 9.25 20.09 0.73
C ILE A 4 8.23 21.18 1.08
N ASP A 5 8.03 21.49 2.37
CA ASP A 5 7.13 22.58 2.78
C ASP A 5 7.57 23.94 2.22
N VAL A 6 8.89 24.20 2.19
CA VAL A 6 9.43 25.42 1.57
C VAL A 6 9.14 25.45 0.07
N GLY A 7 9.35 24.32 -0.63
CA GLY A 7 9.01 24.19 -2.04
C GLY A 7 7.52 24.42 -2.32
N ILE A 8 6.65 23.89 -1.46
CA ILE A 8 5.20 24.09 -1.56
C ILE A 8 4.82 25.55 -1.41
N VAL A 9 5.36 26.26 -0.40
CA VAL A 9 5.11 27.68 -0.21
C VAL A 9 5.53 28.49 -1.47
N VAL A 10 6.70 28.20 -2.03
CA VAL A 10 7.18 28.85 -3.25
C VAL A 10 6.24 28.55 -4.42
N LEU A 11 5.80 27.30 -4.58
CA LEU A 11 4.84 26.89 -5.64
C LEU A 11 3.51 27.64 -5.50
N LEU A 12 2.95 27.70 -4.28
CA LEU A 12 1.68 28.38 -4.02
C LEU A 12 1.80 29.89 -4.27
N ALA A 13 2.89 30.52 -3.82
CA ALA A 13 3.16 31.94 -4.07
C ALA A 13 3.29 32.22 -5.58
N PHE A 14 3.99 31.35 -6.30
CA PHE A 14 4.10 31.45 -7.75
C PHE A 14 2.71 31.30 -8.44
N GLY A 15 1.89 30.34 -8.00
CA GLY A 15 0.53 30.14 -8.51
C GLY A 15 -0.35 31.39 -8.31
N ILE A 16 -0.30 32.01 -7.13
CA ILE A 16 -1.03 33.25 -6.82
C ILE A 16 -0.57 34.40 -7.74
N ILE A 17 0.76 34.62 -7.85
CA ILE A 17 1.32 35.69 -8.67
C ILE A 17 1.01 35.47 -10.16
N ALA A 18 1.16 34.26 -10.64
CA ALA A 18 0.85 33.91 -12.02
C ALA A 18 -0.64 34.10 -12.32
N GLY A 19 -1.52 33.64 -11.41
CA GLY A 19 -2.95 33.84 -11.53
C GLY A 19 -3.38 35.29 -11.51
N TRP A 20 -2.80 36.10 -10.62
CA TRP A 20 -3.03 37.55 -10.59
C TRP A 20 -2.64 38.23 -11.90
N ARG A 21 -1.52 37.81 -12.48
CA ARG A 21 -1.02 38.39 -13.75
C ARG A 21 -1.80 37.93 -14.97
N SER A 22 -2.21 36.69 -15.02
CA SER A 22 -2.91 36.11 -16.18
C SER A 22 -4.42 36.35 -16.16
N GLY A 23 -5.02 36.51 -14.97
CA GLY A 23 -6.45 36.58 -14.78
C GLY A 23 -7.10 35.17 -14.64
N PHE A 24 -8.41 35.16 -14.37
CA PHE A 24 -9.19 33.94 -14.13
C PHE A 24 -9.41 33.10 -15.39
N PHE A 25 -9.77 33.76 -16.51
CA PHE A 25 -10.13 33.06 -17.75
C PHE A 25 -8.98 32.18 -18.30
N PRO A 26 -7.72 32.66 -18.37
CA PRO A 26 -6.59 31.81 -18.75
C PRO A 26 -6.38 30.60 -17.81
N GLN A 27 -6.53 30.80 -16.51
CA GLN A 27 -6.38 29.74 -15.53
C GLN A 27 -7.48 28.67 -15.68
N LEU A 28 -8.75 29.10 -15.77
CA LEU A 28 -9.88 28.20 -15.92
C LEU A 28 -9.82 27.41 -17.22
N LEU A 29 -9.65 28.11 -18.37
CA LEU A 29 -9.59 27.42 -19.66
C LEU A 29 -8.31 26.63 -19.86
N GLY A 30 -7.20 27.01 -19.21
CA GLY A 30 -6.00 26.21 -19.14
C GLY A 30 -6.24 24.88 -18.43
N LEU A 31 -6.90 24.91 -17.27
CA LEU A 31 -7.27 23.70 -16.52
C LEU A 31 -8.22 22.80 -17.32
N VAL A 32 -9.24 23.38 -17.97
CA VAL A 32 -10.16 22.62 -18.84
C VAL A 32 -9.40 22.00 -20.01
N GLY A 33 -8.48 22.73 -20.63
CA GLY A 33 -7.63 22.24 -21.70
C GLY A 33 -6.72 21.10 -21.23
N ALA A 34 -6.08 21.24 -20.08
CA ALA A 34 -5.27 20.19 -19.46
C ALA A 34 -6.06 18.91 -19.21
N ALA A 35 -7.26 19.04 -18.62
CA ALA A 35 -8.17 17.91 -18.39
C ALA A 35 -8.61 17.25 -19.71
N THR A 36 -8.92 18.06 -20.74
CA THR A 36 -9.28 17.55 -22.07
C THR A 36 -8.13 16.78 -22.71
N GLY A 37 -6.90 17.29 -22.58
CA GLY A 37 -5.69 16.61 -23.06
C GLY A 37 -5.48 15.27 -22.37
N ALA A 38 -5.62 15.21 -21.04
CA ALA A 38 -5.52 13.98 -20.28
C ALA A 38 -6.58 12.95 -20.69
N ILE A 39 -7.85 13.36 -20.77
CA ILE A 39 -8.96 12.52 -21.22
C ILE A 39 -8.72 12.04 -22.66
N GLY A 40 -8.21 12.90 -23.53
CA GLY A 40 -7.84 12.54 -24.89
C GLY A 40 -6.88 11.36 -24.95
N VAL A 41 -5.78 11.39 -24.17
CA VAL A 41 -4.85 10.26 -24.10
C VAL A 41 -5.55 8.99 -23.63
N VAL A 42 -6.33 9.06 -22.56
CA VAL A 42 -7.05 7.91 -22.00
C VAL A 42 -7.99 7.28 -23.05
N LEU A 43 -8.71 8.10 -23.82
CA LEU A 43 -9.63 7.63 -24.86
C LEU A 43 -8.91 7.06 -26.09
N PHE A 44 -7.70 7.54 -26.40
CA PHE A 44 -6.90 7.05 -27.53
C PHE A 44 -6.01 5.84 -27.17
N LEU A 45 -5.75 5.59 -25.88
CA LEU A 45 -4.89 4.49 -25.42
C LEU A 45 -5.36 3.11 -25.95
N PRO A 46 -6.67 2.75 -25.96
CA PRO A 46 -7.12 1.49 -26.52
C PRO A 46 -6.77 1.28 -27.99
N LEU A 47 -6.71 2.36 -28.76
CA LEU A 47 -6.33 2.31 -30.19
C LEU A 47 -4.84 2.01 -30.40
N ALA A 48 -4.02 2.24 -29.38
CA ALA A 48 -2.59 1.96 -29.38
C ALA A 48 -2.24 0.60 -28.74
N HIS A 49 -3.24 -0.19 -28.30
CA HIS A 49 -3.06 -1.43 -27.53
C HIS A 49 -2.09 -2.39 -28.21
N ASP A 50 -2.33 -2.76 -29.47
CA ASP A 50 -1.52 -3.73 -30.22
C ASP A 50 -0.06 -3.26 -30.36
N PHE A 51 0.16 -1.95 -30.55
CA PHE A 51 1.50 -1.39 -30.60
C PHE A 51 2.16 -1.43 -29.21
N LEU A 52 1.43 -1.09 -28.17
CA LEU A 52 1.95 -1.06 -26.80
C LEU A 52 2.34 -2.45 -26.30
N GLU A 53 1.68 -3.52 -26.75
CA GLU A 53 2.06 -4.91 -26.39
C GLU A 53 3.42 -5.31 -26.95
N THR A 54 3.88 -4.69 -28.04
CA THR A 54 5.20 -4.97 -28.63
C THR A 54 6.36 -4.28 -27.89
N VAL A 55 6.06 -3.35 -26.98
CA VAL A 55 7.04 -2.55 -26.25
C VAL A 55 7.29 -3.15 -24.86
N ASP A 56 8.56 -3.10 -24.43
CA ASP A 56 8.94 -3.52 -23.06
C ASP A 56 8.07 -2.81 -22.00
N PRO A 57 7.60 -3.52 -20.94
CA PRO A 57 6.69 -2.96 -19.94
C PRO A 57 7.15 -1.66 -19.29
N ALA A 58 8.46 -1.53 -19.00
CA ALA A 58 9.01 -0.30 -18.40
C ALA A 58 9.00 0.87 -19.40
N MET A 59 9.36 0.62 -20.64
CA MET A 59 9.33 1.63 -21.70
C MET A 59 7.90 2.02 -22.07
N ARG A 60 6.95 1.09 -22.01
CA ARG A 60 5.52 1.32 -22.18
C ARG A 60 4.99 2.32 -21.13
N ALA A 61 5.28 2.08 -19.87
CA ALA A 61 4.87 2.96 -18.77
C ALA A 61 5.43 4.38 -18.95
N ILE A 62 6.72 4.50 -19.30
CA ILE A 62 7.36 5.79 -19.60
C ILE A 62 6.68 6.49 -20.80
N GLY A 63 6.43 5.75 -21.87
CA GLY A 63 5.78 6.28 -23.07
C GLY A 63 4.39 6.84 -22.80
N VAL A 64 3.56 6.09 -22.04
CA VAL A 64 2.22 6.55 -21.64
C VAL A 64 2.30 7.79 -20.75
N LEU A 65 3.22 7.81 -19.77
CA LEU A 65 3.41 8.97 -18.90
C LEU A 65 3.84 10.21 -19.67
N VAL A 66 4.81 10.07 -20.58
CA VAL A 66 5.27 11.18 -21.44
C VAL A 66 4.13 11.69 -22.33
N SER A 67 3.37 10.78 -22.95
CA SER A 67 2.22 11.16 -23.79
C SER A 67 1.17 11.93 -22.99
N LEU A 68 0.90 11.51 -21.76
CA LEU A 68 -0.01 12.18 -20.85
C LEU A 68 0.47 13.58 -20.47
N LEU A 69 1.74 13.72 -20.10
CA LEU A 69 2.34 15.03 -19.75
C LEU A 69 2.33 15.99 -20.94
N VAL A 70 2.67 15.50 -22.14
CA VAL A 70 2.63 16.31 -23.37
C VAL A 70 1.20 16.76 -23.69
N ALA A 71 0.23 15.87 -23.63
CA ALA A 71 -1.16 16.19 -23.92
C ALA A 71 -1.76 17.17 -22.91
N ILE A 72 -1.45 17.01 -21.62
CA ILE A 72 -1.81 17.97 -20.57
C ILE A 72 -1.21 19.34 -20.88
N GLY A 73 0.08 19.43 -21.16
CA GLY A 73 0.77 20.70 -21.45
C GLY A 73 0.26 21.39 -22.71
N VAL A 74 0.02 20.62 -23.77
CA VAL A 74 -0.57 21.17 -25.02
C VAL A 74 -2.01 21.66 -24.80
N GLY A 75 -2.82 20.86 -24.11
CA GLY A 75 -4.19 21.23 -23.75
C GLY A 75 -4.25 22.48 -22.89
N GLU A 76 -3.40 22.58 -21.87
CA GLU A 76 -3.27 23.77 -21.03
C GLU A 76 -2.86 25.00 -21.84
N ALA A 77 -1.86 24.87 -22.69
CA ALA A 77 -1.41 25.98 -23.56
C ALA A 77 -2.51 26.49 -24.49
N ILE A 78 -3.26 25.59 -25.10
CA ILE A 78 -4.40 25.95 -25.95
C ILE A 78 -5.48 26.66 -25.14
N GLY A 79 -5.88 26.05 -24.01
CA GLY A 79 -6.93 26.59 -23.17
C GLY A 79 -6.58 27.95 -22.58
N SER A 80 -5.36 28.12 -22.06
CA SER A 80 -4.89 29.40 -21.49
C SER A 80 -4.82 30.52 -22.55
N ASN A 81 -4.40 30.21 -23.79
CA ASN A 81 -4.41 31.18 -24.88
C ASN A 81 -5.83 31.62 -25.25
N LEU A 82 -6.78 30.69 -25.30
CA LEU A 82 -8.21 31.00 -25.51
C LEU A 82 -8.75 31.87 -24.37
N GLY A 83 -8.42 31.54 -23.13
CA GLY A 83 -8.78 32.33 -21.96
C GLY A 83 -8.22 33.75 -22.00
N ALA A 84 -6.95 33.89 -22.38
CA ALA A 84 -6.34 35.20 -22.57
C ALA A 84 -7.01 36.04 -23.66
N ALA A 85 -7.50 35.42 -24.75
CA ALA A 85 -8.27 36.12 -25.77
C ALA A 85 -9.61 36.63 -25.23
N ILE A 86 -10.26 35.89 -24.32
CA ILE A 86 -11.50 36.33 -23.65
C ILE A 86 -11.19 37.44 -22.65
N GLY A 87 -10.17 37.26 -21.79
CA GLY A 87 -9.77 38.25 -20.78
C GLY A 87 -9.46 39.62 -21.37
N ARG A 88 -8.81 39.66 -22.54
CA ARG A 88 -8.54 40.94 -23.27
C ARG A 88 -9.80 41.70 -23.70
N ARG A 89 -10.95 41.03 -23.74
CA ARG A 89 -12.23 41.70 -24.09
C ARG A 89 -12.91 42.38 -22.91
N LEU A 90 -12.42 42.17 -21.68
CA LEU A 90 -13.00 42.79 -20.47
C LEU A 90 -12.74 44.31 -20.41
N GLY A 91 -11.81 44.82 -21.20
CA GLY A 91 -11.44 46.24 -21.18
C GLY A 91 -10.74 46.66 -19.91
N ASP A 92 -10.83 47.93 -19.53
CA ASP A 92 -10.27 48.51 -18.30
C ASP A 92 -11.39 48.72 -17.25
N GLY A 93 -11.06 48.54 -15.95
CA GLY A 93 -11.97 48.84 -14.87
C GLY A 93 -12.18 47.69 -13.86
N VAL A 94 -13.24 47.79 -13.06
CA VAL A 94 -13.54 46.87 -11.92
C VAL A 94 -13.57 45.39 -12.35
N LEU A 95 -14.02 45.11 -13.58
CA LEU A 95 -14.08 43.72 -14.10
C LEU A 95 -12.69 43.12 -14.24
N VAL A 96 -11.69 43.89 -14.62
CA VAL A 96 -10.30 43.41 -14.72
C VAL A 96 -9.70 43.14 -13.35
N ASP A 97 -10.01 43.99 -12.35
CA ASP A 97 -9.52 43.77 -11.01
C ASP A 97 -10.17 42.53 -10.37
N LEU A 98 -11.46 42.32 -10.61
CA LEU A 98 -12.16 41.09 -10.20
C LEU A 98 -11.57 39.85 -10.89
N ASP A 99 -11.27 39.93 -12.20
CA ASP A 99 -10.64 38.84 -12.98
C ASP A 99 -9.27 38.50 -12.40
N ARG A 100 -8.46 39.52 -12.01
CA ARG A 100 -7.14 39.31 -11.38
C ARG A 100 -7.25 38.64 -10.00
N VAL A 101 -8.18 39.09 -9.16
CA VAL A 101 -8.41 38.48 -7.85
C VAL A 101 -8.87 37.02 -7.99
N ALA A 102 -9.85 36.79 -8.89
CA ALA A 102 -10.33 35.46 -9.18
C ALA A 102 -9.23 34.56 -9.78
N GLY A 103 -8.35 35.16 -10.63
CA GLY A 103 -7.17 34.49 -11.17
C GLY A 103 -6.18 34.07 -10.09
N ALA A 104 -5.90 34.94 -9.11
CA ALA A 104 -5.03 34.60 -7.98
C ALA A 104 -5.58 33.45 -7.14
N LEU A 105 -6.90 33.44 -6.89
CA LEU A 105 -7.58 32.36 -6.17
C LEU A 105 -7.55 31.04 -6.99
N ALA A 106 -7.77 31.12 -8.29
CA ALA A 106 -7.65 29.97 -9.19
C ALA A 106 -6.23 29.39 -9.22
N GLY A 107 -5.21 30.26 -9.29
CA GLY A 107 -3.81 29.86 -9.24
C GLY A 107 -3.42 29.21 -7.91
N LEU A 108 -3.96 29.71 -6.78
CA LEU A 108 -3.81 29.06 -5.47
C LEU A 108 -4.47 27.66 -5.47
N ALA A 109 -5.71 27.55 -5.97
CA ALA A 109 -6.43 26.29 -6.04
C ALA A 109 -5.71 25.25 -6.92
N GLN A 110 -5.17 25.67 -8.08
CA GLN A 110 -4.35 24.83 -8.93
C GLN A 110 -3.05 24.38 -8.23
N GLY A 111 -2.39 25.30 -7.52
CA GLY A 111 -1.21 24.97 -6.73
C GLY A 111 -1.52 23.93 -5.65
N LEU A 112 -2.63 24.07 -4.92
CA LEU A 112 -3.09 23.09 -3.93
C LEU A 112 -3.43 21.74 -4.57
N LEU A 113 -4.05 21.72 -5.74
CA LEU A 113 -4.31 20.50 -6.50
C LEU A 113 -3.01 19.79 -6.90
N VAL A 114 -2.00 20.54 -7.36
CA VAL A 114 -0.68 19.98 -7.69
C VAL A 114 0.00 19.42 -6.43
N VAL A 115 -0.05 20.15 -5.31
CA VAL A 115 0.50 19.68 -4.02
C VAL A 115 -0.20 18.40 -3.58
N TRP A 116 -1.54 18.32 -3.68
CA TRP A 116 -2.30 17.13 -3.35
C TRP A 116 -1.92 15.95 -4.24
N LEU A 117 -1.92 16.13 -5.56
CA LEU A 117 -1.64 15.05 -6.51
C LEU A 117 -0.18 14.59 -6.44
N VAL A 118 0.77 15.52 -6.64
CA VAL A 118 2.20 15.19 -6.70
C VAL A 118 2.72 14.82 -5.32
N GLY A 119 2.32 15.56 -4.29
CA GLY A 119 2.71 15.29 -2.90
C GLY A 119 2.20 13.93 -2.41
N GLY A 120 0.97 13.58 -2.73
CA GLY A 120 0.39 12.28 -2.39
C GLY A 120 1.06 11.12 -3.13
N LEU A 121 1.34 11.30 -4.44
CA LEU A 121 2.09 10.30 -5.21
C LEU A 121 3.53 10.14 -4.74
N LEU A 122 4.22 11.23 -4.36
CA LEU A 122 5.56 11.16 -3.79
C LEU A 122 5.56 10.45 -2.43
N ALA A 123 4.55 10.70 -1.60
CA ALA A 123 4.43 10.08 -0.29
C ALA A 123 4.15 8.55 -0.36
N ALA A 124 3.52 8.09 -1.44
CA ALA A 124 3.28 6.67 -1.73
C ALA A 124 4.31 6.06 -2.71
N GLY A 125 5.31 6.85 -3.14
CA GLY A 125 6.25 6.44 -4.18
C GLY A 125 7.33 5.46 -3.70
N PRO A 126 8.00 4.77 -4.65
CA PRO A 126 8.94 3.69 -4.35
C PRO A 126 10.32 4.18 -3.86
N VAL A 127 10.53 5.50 -3.73
CA VAL A 127 11.80 6.08 -3.26
C VAL A 127 11.67 6.44 -1.78
N PRO A 128 12.18 5.61 -0.84
CA PRO A 128 11.89 5.74 0.60
C PRO A 128 12.24 7.11 1.19
N GLN A 129 13.37 7.70 0.76
CA GLN A 129 13.81 9.01 1.25
C GLN A 129 12.87 10.15 0.84
N MET A 130 12.36 10.12 -0.39
CA MET A 130 11.41 11.13 -0.88
C MET A 130 10.03 10.91 -0.26
N ALA A 131 9.58 9.67 -0.15
CA ALA A 131 8.33 9.30 0.50
C ALA A 131 8.32 9.75 1.97
N ALA A 132 9.36 9.43 2.75
CA ALA A 132 9.48 9.86 4.14
C ALA A 132 9.49 11.39 4.31
N GLN A 133 10.11 12.13 3.42
CA GLN A 133 10.08 13.60 3.42
C GLN A 133 8.69 14.16 3.10
N ALA A 134 8.00 13.58 2.09
CA ALA A 134 6.65 13.96 1.71
C ALA A 134 5.65 13.68 2.84
N GLN A 135 5.74 12.52 3.47
CA GLN A 135 4.90 12.12 4.60
C GLN A 135 5.11 12.99 5.85
N ARG A 136 6.29 13.63 6.01
CA ARG A 136 6.58 14.58 7.11
C ARG A 136 6.18 16.01 6.78
N SER A 137 5.76 16.31 5.54
CA SER A 137 5.32 17.64 5.15
C SER A 137 4.00 18.00 5.85
N TRP A 138 3.96 19.17 6.46
CA TRP A 138 2.75 19.68 7.11
C TRP A 138 1.62 19.92 6.09
N PHE A 139 1.96 20.50 4.92
CA PHE A 139 0.98 20.79 3.87
C PHE A 139 0.37 19.51 3.28
N ILE A 140 1.20 18.54 2.93
CA ILE A 140 0.74 17.30 2.33
C ILE A 140 -0.17 16.56 3.30
N ARG A 141 0.21 16.46 4.57
CA ARG A 141 -0.62 15.85 5.62
C ARG A 141 -1.94 16.57 5.79
N THR A 142 -1.92 17.89 5.97
CA THR A 142 -3.13 18.68 6.19
C THR A 142 -4.12 18.51 5.03
N ILE A 143 -3.64 18.50 3.77
CA ILE A 143 -4.49 18.29 2.61
C ILE A 143 -5.01 16.84 2.57
N THR A 144 -4.17 15.86 2.84
CA THR A 144 -4.54 14.43 2.79
C THR A 144 -5.50 14.05 3.93
N ASP A 145 -5.41 14.70 5.08
CA ASP A 145 -6.34 14.49 6.20
C ASP A 145 -7.74 15.05 5.92
N GLN A 146 -7.87 16.03 5.03
CA GLN A 146 -9.13 16.66 4.65
C GLN A 146 -9.74 16.08 3.37
N VAL A 147 -8.92 15.55 2.50
CA VAL A 147 -9.29 14.97 1.19
C VAL A 147 -8.67 13.60 1.08
N LEU A 148 -9.40 12.62 0.52
CA LEU A 148 -8.85 11.28 0.28
C LEU A 148 -7.52 11.38 -0.49
N PRO A 149 -6.52 10.53 -0.17
CA PRO A 149 -5.23 10.57 -0.85
C PRO A 149 -5.41 10.27 -2.36
N PRO A 150 -4.57 10.86 -3.24
CA PRO A 150 -4.66 10.64 -4.68
C PRO A 150 -4.61 9.16 -5.07
N THR A 151 -3.88 8.34 -4.31
CA THR A 151 -3.79 6.89 -4.50
C THR A 151 -5.14 6.17 -4.45
N ALA A 152 -6.10 6.65 -3.65
CA ALA A 152 -7.46 6.09 -3.60
C ALA A 152 -8.17 6.27 -4.95
N TYR A 153 -8.08 7.48 -5.53
CA TYR A 153 -8.68 7.77 -6.84
C TYR A 153 -7.93 7.12 -8.00
N VAL A 154 -6.60 7.03 -7.89
CA VAL A 154 -5.78 6.33 -8.89
C VAL A 154 -6.13 4.84 -8.92
N ASN A 155 -6.34 4.20 -7.77
CA ASN A 155 -6.74 2.80 -7.70
C ASN A 155 -8.14 2.57 -8.27
N GLU A 156 -9.09 3.49 -8.01
CA GLU A 156 -10.44 3.42 -8.59
C GLU A 156 -10.40 3.62 -10.12
N LEU A 157 -9.65 4.63 -10.59
CA LEU A 157 -9.42 4.88 -12.01
C LEU A 157 -8.70 3.70 -12.67
N ALA A 158 -7.68 3.13 -12.03
CA ALA A 158 -6.99 1.94 -12.51
C ALA A 158 -7.96 0.76 -12.65
N GLY A 159 -8.91 0.58 -11.71
CA GLY A 159 -9.98 -0.41 -11.80
C GLY A 159 -10.86 -0.24 -13.03
N TRP A 160 -11.22 1.00 -13.33
CA TRP A 160 -12.00 1.33 -14.54
C TRP A 160 -11.16 1.14 -15.81
N LEU A 161 -9.90 1.57 -15.81
CA LEU A 161 -8.98 1.43 -16.95
C LEU A 161 -8.70 -0.04 -17.29
N ASP A 162 -8.53 -0.93 -16.29
CA ASP A 162 -8.35 -2.37 -16.50
C ASP A 162 -9.58 -3.03 -17.15
N ALA A 163 -10.78 -2.60 -16.75
CA ALA A 163 -12.01 -3.08 -17.39
C ALA A 163 -12.07 -2.73 -18.89
N THR A 164 -11.28 -1.74 -19.32
CA THR A 164 -11.15 -1.33 -20.74
C THR A 164 -9.95 -1.97 -21.46
N GLY A 165 -9.19 -2.88 -20.80
CA GLY A 165 -8.04 -3.57 -21.37
C GLY A 165 -6.78 -2.71 -21.53
N LEU A 166 -6.68 -1.60 -20.80
CA LEU A 166 -5.51 -0.71 -20.83
C LEU A 166 -4.32 -1.27 -20.06
N PRO A 167 -3.07 -0.94 -20.44
CA PRO A 167 -1.88 -1.41 -19.74
C PRO A 167 -1.87 -0.95 -18.27
N GLU A 168 -1.42 -1.82 -17.39
CA GLU A 168 -1.33 -1.62 -15.93
C GLU A 168 -0.26 -0.58 -15.55
N VAL A 169 -0.51 0.71 -15.78
CA VAL A 169 0.45 1.79 -15.53
C VAL A 169 0.49 2.19 -14.05
N PHE A 170 -0.56 1.88 -13.28
CA PHE A 170 -0.76 2.42 -11.92
C PHE A 170 -0.94 1.36 -10.81
N ILE A 171 -0.66 0.08 -11.08
CA ILE A 171 -0.83 -0.98 -10.08
C ILE A 171 0.39 -1.02 -9.16
N GLY A 172 0.15 -0.93 -7.85
CA GLY A 172 1.16 -1.08 -6.81
C GLY A 172 1.59 0.22 -6.12
N LEU A 173 0.82 1.30 -6.21
CA LEU A 173 1.03 2.44 -5.33
C LEU A 173 0.60 2.05 -3.91
N GLU A 174 1.53 2.17 -2.98
CA GLU A 174 1.26 2.01 -1.56
C GLU A 174 0.21 3.03 -1.10
N PRO A 175 -0.78 2.64 -0.27
CA PRO A 175 -1.67 3.60 0.35
C PRO A 175 -0.86 4.64 1.13
N PHE A 176 -1.38 5.86 1.23
CA PHE A 176 -0.76 6.88 2.08
C PHE A 176 -0.82 6.39 3.53
N PRO A 177 0.32 6.22 4.23
CA PRO A 177 0.31 5.71 5.59
C PRO A 177 -0.54 6.58 6.51
N ALA A 178 -1.33 5.97 7.36
CA ALA A 178 -2.12 6.68 8.36
C ALA A 178 -1.22 7.52 9.28
N ALA A 179 -1.79 8.58 9.89
CA ALA A 179 -1.03 9.39 10.83
C ALA A 179 -0.41 8.51 11.92
N PRO A 180 0.84 8.74 12.37
CA PRO A 180 1.51 7.87 13.33
C PRO A 180 0.73 7.74 14.63
N VAL A 181 0.72 6.54 15.19
CA VAL A 181 0.23 6.21 16.53
C VAL A 181 1.41 5.92 17.45
N GLN A 182 1.18 6.03 18.76
CA GLN A 182 2.22 5.72 19.74
C GLN A 182 2.35 4.20 19.88
N LYS A 183 3.57 3.67 19.71
CA LYS A 183 3.88 2.25 19.98
C LYS A 183 3.94 1.99 21.50
N PRO A 184 3.66 0.76 21.95
CA PRO A 184 3.96 0.35 23.33
C PRO A 184 5.47 0.35 23.56
N SER A 185 5.88 0.42 24.82
CA SER A 185 7.27 0.13 25.18
C SER A 185 7.58 -1.36 25.02
N ASP A 186 8.86 -1.74 24.93
CA ASP A 186 9.28 -3.14 24.81
C ASP A 186 8.68 -4.00 25.94
N ALA A 187 8.76 -3.54 27.18
CA ALA A 187 8.17 -4.22 28.32
C ALA A 187 6.64 -4.37 28.25
N GLN A 188 5.95 -3.45 27.59
CA GLN A 188 4.51 -3.59 27.33
C GLN A 188 4.26 -4.61 26.22
N ALA A 189 5.04 -4.57 25.14
CA ALA A 189 4.95 -5.53 24.05
C ALA A 189 5.23 -6.96 24.53
N GLU A 190 6.24 -7.16 25.39
CA GLU A 190 6.53 -8.44 26.01
C GLU A 190 5.34 -8.97 26.84
N ARG A 191 4.68 -8.10 27.62
CA ARG A 191 3.47 -8.49 28.37
C ARG A 191 2.29 -8.84 27.44
N ILE A 192 2.11 -8.10 26.37
CA ILE A 192 1.07 -8.38 25.36
C ILE A 192 1.36 -9.70 24.66
N ALA A 193 2.61 -9.91 24.21
CA ALA A 193 3.04 -11.16 23.59
C ALA A 193 2.76 -12.39 24.49
N GLY A 194 3.00 -12.25 25.80
CA GLY A 194 2.63 -13.22 26.81
C GLY A 194 2.95 -14.66 26.41
N LYS A 195 1.92 -15.52 26.40
CA LYS A 195 2.04 -16.94 26.06
C LYS A 195 2.14 -17.21 24.57
N ALA A 196 1.87 -16.22 23.69
CA ALA A 196 1.86 -16.40 22.24
C ALA A 196 3.26 -16.74 21.70
N ALA A 197 4.32 -16.29 22.37
CA ALA A 197 5.69 -16.63 22.02
C ALA A 197 5.92 -18.16 21.98
N ALA A 198 5.35 -18.90 22.93
CA ALA A 198 5.45 -20.36 22.99
C ALA A 198 4.66 -21.09 21.89
N SER A 199 3.85 -20.37 21.13
CA SER A 199 3.05 -20.90 20.01
C SER A 199 3.47 -20.34 18.66
N THR A 200 4.57 -19.55 18.62
CA THR A 200 5.15 -18.96 17.42
C THR A 200 6.44 -19.69 17.05
N LEU A 201 6.62 -20.01 15.78
CA LEU A 201 7.69 -20.84 15.25
C LEU A 201 8.31 -20.23 14.01
N VAL A 202 9.58 -20.50 13.78
CA VAL A 202 10.20 -20.26 12.48
C VAL A 202 9.69 -21.28 11.46
N VAL A 203 9.35 -20.82 10.28
CA VAL A 203 9.00 -21.65 9.11
C VAL A 203 10.15 -21.57 8.12
N ARG A 204 10.64 -22.73 7.67
CA ARG A 204 11.67 -22.84 6.63
C ARG A 204 11.14 -23.70 5.51
N ALA A 205 11.13 -23.18 4.30
CA ALA A 205 10.68 -23.88 3.11
C ALA A 205 11.79 -23.96 2.08
N THR A 206 12.06 -25.17 1.58
CA THR A 206 12.97 -25.36 0.46
C THR A 206 12.19 -25.26 -0.83
N ALA A 207 12.33 -24.14 -1.52
CA ALA A 207 11.58 -23.81 -2.73
C ALA A 207 12.55 -23.34 -3.82
N CYS A 208 12.42 -23.83 -5.05
CA CYS A 208 13.09 -23.27 -6.24
C CYS A 208 14.62 -23.17 -6.11
N GLY A 209 15.23 -24.13 -5.41
CA GLY A 209 16.67 -24.14 -5.15
C GLY A 209 17.16 -23.14 -4.09
N ARG A 210 16.25 -22.47 -3.38
CA ARG A 210 16.52 -21.50 -2.31
C ARG A 210 15.83 -21.90 -1.00
N LEU A 211 16.34 -21.37 0.10
CA LEU A 211 15.69 -21.47 1.40
C LEU A 211 14.85 -20.21 1.64
N SER A 212 13.54 -20.36 1.69
CA SER A 212 12.62 -19.32 2.16
C SER A 212 12.47 -19.45 3.67
N THR A 213 12.44 -18.33 4.37
CA THR A 213 12.27 -18.29 5.82
C THR A 213 11.18 -17.29 6.18
N GLY A 214 10.32 -17.67 7.08
CA GLY A 214 9.26 -16.86 7.64
C GLY A 214 8.87 -17.31 9.04
N THR A 215 7.76 -16.82 9.51
CA THR A 215 7.19 -17.11 10.81
C THR A 215 5.86 -17.84 10.63
N GLY A 216 5.47 -18.62 11.62
CA GLY A 216 4.15 -19.24 11.69
C GLY A 216 3.73 -19.41 13.16
N PHE A 217 2.45 -19.58 13.38
CA PHE A 217 1.92 -19.79 14.73
C PHE A 217 0.81 -20.83 14.77
N VAL A 218 0.66 -21.49 15.91
CA VAL A 218 -0.32 -22.57 16.08
C VAL A 218 -1.73 -21.99 16.21
N VAL A 219 -2.68 -22.52 15.41
CA VAL A 219 -4.08 -22.09 15.38
C VAL A 219 -5.08 -23.21 15.63
N GLY A 220 -4.62 -24.45 15.68
CA GLY A 220 -5.49 -25.61 15.86
C GLY A 220 -4.82 -26.75 16.61
N ARG A 221 -5.62 -27.53 17.34
CA ARG A 221 -5.14 -28.77 17.97
C ARG A 221 -4.70 -29.76 16.88
N GLY A 222 -3.65 -30.53 17.14
CA GLY A 222 -3.08 -31.47 16.16
C GLY A 222 -1.99 -30.85 15.27
N GLY A 223 -1.45 -29.68 15.67
CA GLY A 223 -0.30 -29.05 15.04
C GLY A 223 -0.65 -28.30 13.75
N TYR A 224 -1.80 -27.64 13.70
CA TYR A 224 -2.14 -26.73 12.61
C TYR A 224 -1.55 -25.36 12.88
N LEU A 225 -0.78 -24.85 11.91
CA LEU A 225 -0.13 -23.54 11.96
C LEU A 225 -0.57 -22.68 10.77
N VAL A 226 -0.62 -21.38 10.98
CA VAL A 226 -0.77 -20.39 9.91
C VAL A 226 0.57 -19.75 9.63
N THR A 227 0.83 -19.49 8.35
CA THR A 227 1.91 -18.66 7.83
C THR A 227 1.43 -17.96 6.54
N ASN A 228 2.26 -17.13 5.90
CA ASN A 228 1.93 -16.61 4.58
C ASN A 228 2.17 -17.64 3.47
N ALA A 229 1.39 -17.52 2.38
CA ALA A 229 1.56 -18.39 1.22
C ALA A 229 2.91 -18.16 0.54
N HIS A 230 3.40 -16.91 0.44
CA HIS A 230 4.69 -16.60 -0.17
C HIS A 230 5.88 -17.25 0.56
N VAL A 231 5.75 -17.56 1.87
CA VAL A 231 6.80 -18.25 2.63
C VAL A 231 6.99 -19.67 2.14
N VAL A 232 5.92 -20.33 1.70
CA VAL A 232 5.93 -21.75 1.29
C VAL A 232 5.64 -21.96 -0.21
N ALA A 233 5.57 -20.90 -1.00
CA ALA A 233 5.29 -21.01 -2.43
C ALA A 233 6.37 -21.83 -3.16
N GLY A 234 5.94 -22.74 -4.04
CA GLY A 234 6.84 -23.63 -4.79
C GLY A 234 7.66 -24.61 -3.94
N SER A 235 7.33 -24.76 -2.66
CA SER A 235 8.12 -25.59 -1.75
C SER A 235 7.93 -27.08 -1.98
N LYS A 236 9.03 -27.82 -1.89
CA LYS A 236 9.06 -29.30 -1.88
C LYS A 236 9.10 -29.88 -0.46
N ALA A 237 9.62 -29.12 0.49
CA ALA A 237 9.70 -29.48 1.90
C ALA A 237 9.54 -28.25 2.78
N VAL A 238 8.80 -28.40 3.86
CA VAL A 238 8.59 -27.36 4.86
C VAL A 238 8.95 -27.93 6.24
N ILE A 239 9.75 -27.17 6.98
CA ILE A 239 10.17 -27.48 8.35
C ILE A 239 9.73 -26.33 9.24
N VAL A 240 9.20 -26.66 10.42
CA VAL A 240 8.91 -25.69 11.47
C VAL A 240 9.76 -26.00 12.71
N ALA A 241 10.17 -24.96 13.42
CA ALA A 241 10.99 -25.15 14.62
C ALA A 241 10.70 -24.07 15.67
N PHE A 242 10.80 -24.41 16.94
CA PHE A 242 10.92 -23.45 18.04
C PHE A 242 12.39 -23.07 18.25
N ASP A 243 12.63 -21.92 18.85
CA ASP A 243 13.98 -21.53 19.27
C ASP A 243 14.57 -22.54 20.26
N GLY A 244 15.75 -23.05 19.94
CA GLY A 244 16.45 -24.00 20.80
C GLY A 244 15.79 -25.38 20.94
N ALA A 245 14.69 -25.66 20.24
CA ALA A 245 13.97 -26.93 20.27
C ALA A 245 13.93 -27.61 18.90
N GLY A 246 13.40 -28.85 18.88
CA GLY A 246 13.42 -29.72 17.69
C GLY A 246 12.83 -29.11 16.43
N ARG A 247 13.28 -29.65 15.30
CA ARG A 247 12.71 -29.39 13.96
C ARG A 247 11.64 -30.42 13.68
N PHE A 248 10.55 -29.98 13.08
CA PHE A 248 9.42 -30.83 12.74
C PHE A 248 9.07 -30.65 11.26
N ASP A 249 8.90 -31.76 10.56
CA ASP A 249 8.37 -31.73 9.19
C ASP A 249 6.92 -31.27 9.22
N ALA A 250 6.57 -30.41 8.28
CA ALA A 250 5.23 -29.88 8.11
C ALA A 250 4.73 -30.12 6.67
N THR A 251 3.44 -30.41 6.55
CA THR A 251 2.77 -30.52 5.26
C THR A 251 1.84 -29.33 5.05
N VAL A 252 1.76 -28.81 3.81
CA VAL A 252 0.84 -27.74 3.48
C VAL A 252 -0.54 -28.33 3.21
N VAL A 253 -1.54 -27.94 4.00
CA VAL A 253 -2.93 -28.44 3.90
C VAL A 253 -3.91 -27.38 3.35
N LEU A 254 -3.46 -26.12 3.29
CA LEU A 254 -4.13 -25.02 2.60
C LEU A 254 -3.05 -24.12 2.00
N PHE A 255 -3.27 -23.70 0.75
CA PHE A 255 -2.47 -22.69 0.08
C PHE A 255 -3.39 -21.71 -0.66
N ASP A 256 -3.38 -20.46 -0.25
CA ASP A 256 -4.21 -19.41 -0.83
C ASP A 256 -3.34 -18.25 -1.33
N PRO A 257 -3.02 -18.22 -2.63
CA PRO A 257 -2.20 -17.17 -3.22
C PRO A 257 -2.92 -15.82 -3.31
N LYS A 258 -4.27 -15.80 -3.22
CA LYS A 258 -5.06 -14.56 -3.28
C LYS A 258 -5.01 -13.82 -1.95
N LEU A 259 -5.26 -14.51 -0.85
CA LEU A 259 -5.19 -13.91 0.50
C LEU A 259 -3.76 -13.89 1.04
N ASP A 260 -2.81 -14.58 0.41
CA ASP A 260 -1.44 -14.80 0.89
C ASP A 260 -1.40 -15.51 2.26
N VAL A 261 -2.15 -16.60 2.38
CA VAL A 261 -2.24 -17.43 3.59
C VAL A 261 -2.01 -18.91 3.27
N ALA A 262 -1.24 -19.57 4.10
CA ALA A 262 -1.09 -21.03 4.08
C ALA A 262 -1.36 -21.63 5.47
N VAL A 263 -1.91 -22.85 5.47
CA VAL A 263 -2.02 -23.66 6.68
C VAL A 263 -1.08 -24.85 6.56
N LEU A 264 -0.24 -25.00 7.55
CA LEU A 264 0.69 -26.11 7.72
C LEU A 264 0.15 -27.08 8.76
N ARG A 265 0.46 -28.36 8.60
CA ARG A 265 0.20 -29.40 9.59
C ARG A 265 1.51 -30.07 10.00
N ALA A 266 1.86 -29.93 11.27
CA ALA A 266 2.99 -30.56 11.93
C ALA A 266 2.51 -31.26 13.22
N PRO A 267 2.09 -32.54 13.18
CA PRO A 267 1.41 -33.23 14.29
C PRO A 267 2.24 -33.35 15.57
N GLN A 268 3.55 -33.23 15.45
CA GLN A 268 4.49 -33.29 16.56
C GLN A 268 4.51 -31.98 17.39
N VAL A 269 4.06 -30.86 16.81
CA VAL A 269 3.95 -29.57 17.50
C VAL A 269 2.80 -29.62 18.50
N LYS A 270 3.09 -29.41 19.79
CA LYS A 270 2.14 -29.53 20.92
C LYS A 270 1.86 -28.19 21.62
N ALA A 271 2.15 -27.07 20.98
CA ALA A 271 1.86 -25.76 21.53
C ALA A 271 0.35 -25.44 21.55
N ALA A 272 -0.04 -24.52 22.42
CA ALA A 272 -1.42 -24.09 22.55
C ALA A 272 -1.87 -23.28 21.34
N PRO A 273 -3.08 -23.50 20.77
CA PRO A 273 -3.59 -22.70 19.67
C PRO A 273 -3.85 -21.25 20.10
N LEU A 274 -3.46 -20.30 19.26
CA LEU A 274 -3.87 -18.91 19.36
C LEU A 274 -5.24 -18.72 18.69
N VAL A 275 -6.03 -17.78 19.20
CA VAL A 275 -7.39 -17.49 18.74
C VAL A 275 -7.40 -16.16 18.04
N PHE A 276 -8.01 -16.08 16.85
CA PHE A 276 -8.17 -14.83 16.13
C PHE A 276 -9.23 -13.93 16.78
N ALA A 277 -9.00 -12.63 16.74
CA ALA A 277 -10.02 -11.64 17.02
C ALA A 277 -11.16 -11.76 16.00
N THR A 278 -12.39 -11.44 16.40
CA THR A 278 -13.58 -11.51 15.55
C THR A 278 -13.65 -10.33 14.58
N ASP A 279 -13.12 -9.18 15.01
CA ASP A 279 -13.18 -7.91 14.30
C ASP A 279 -11.76 -7.33 14.13
N ASP A 280 -11.63 -6.40 13.19
CA ASP A 280 -10.38 -5.68 13.03
C ASP A 280 -10.12 -4.80 14.25
N PRO A 281 -8.90 -4.78 14.76
CA PRO A 281 -8.56 -3.95 15.90
C PRO A 281 -8.67 -2.46 15.54
N PRO A 282 -9.31 -1.63 16.41
CA PRO A 282 -9.46 -0.21 16.14
C PRO A 282 -8.11 0.53 16.18
N ARG A 283 -8.05 1.68 15.49
CA ARG A 283 -6.90 2.57 15.52
C ARG A 283 -6.46 2.91 16.94
N GLY A 284 -5.16 2.90 17.19
CA GLY A 284 -4.53 3.17 18.48
C GLY A 284 -4.46 1.94 19.39
N THR A 285 -5.00 0.78 18.98
CA THR A 285 -4.83 -0.46 19.73
C THR A 285 -3.35 -0.81 19.80
N LEU A 286 -2.82 -0.95 21.00
CA LEU A 286 -1.47 -1.44 21.25
C LEU A 286 -1.41 -2.94 20.98
N GLY A 287 -0.27 -3.41 20.50
CA GLY A 287 -0.06 -4.83 20.19
C GLY A 287 1.40 -5.22 20.25
N ALA A 288 1.65 -6.48 20.00
CA ALA A 288 2.98 -7.04 19.81
C ALA A 288 2.97 -7.93 18.56
N ALA A 289 3.78 -7.63 17.56
CA ALA A 289 4.05 -8.56 16.48
C ALA A 289 5.18 -9.52 16.89
N LEU A 290 5.06 -10.78 16.52
CA LEU A 290 6.06 -11.80 16.82
C LEU A 290 6.61 -12.35 15.50
N GLY A 291 7.94 -12.43 15.39
CA GLY A 291 8.56 -12.89 14.16
C GLY A 291 9.96 -13.43 14.32
N HIS A 292 10.45 -14.05 13.24
CA HIS A 292 11.80 -14.63 13.14
C HIS A 292 12.57 -13.94 11.99
N PRO A 293 13.06 -12.69 12.17
CA PRO A 293 13.70 -11.93 11.13
C PRO A 293 14.90 -12.70 10.56
N GLY A 294 14.89 -12.97 9.23
CA GLY A 294 15.93 -13.76 8.58
C GLY A 294 16.09 -15.20 9.12
N GLY A 295 15.14 -15.71 9.91
CA GLY A 295 15.22 -16.99 10.60
C GLY A 295 16.05 -16.98 11.89
N ALA A 296 16.34 -15.79 12.41
CA ALA A 296 16.95 -15.55 13.73
C ALA A 296 16.00 -15.98 14.89
N PRO A 297 16.44 -15.95 16.13
CA PRO A 297 15.59 -16.16 17.29
C PRO A 297 14.36 -15.26 17.29
N LEU A 298 13.29 -15.73 17.94
CA LEU A 298 12.02 -15.01 18.03
C LEU A 298 12.22 -13.59 18.57
N ARG A 299 11.69 -12.63 17.86
CA ARG A 299 11.65 -11.21 18.24
C ARG A 299 10.21 -10.81 18.57
N ILE A 300 10.05 -10.07 19.65
CA ILE A 300 8.81 -9.39 20.01
C ILE A 300 8.95 -7.95 19.59
N ILE A 301 8.05 -7.51 18.70
CA ILE A 301 8.11 -6.21 18.04
C ILE A 301 6.98 -5.35 18.60
N PRO A 302 7.27 -4.19 19.26
CA PRO A 302 6.24 -3.25 19.66
C PRO A 302 5.44 -2.78 18.46
N ALA A 303 4.13 -2.98 18.49
CA ALA A 303 3.23 -2.64 17.40
C ALA A 303 2.03 -1.83 17.92
N ALA A 304 1.50 -0.94 17.08
CA ALA A 304 0.24 -0.26 17.32
C ALA A 304 -0.53 -0.14 16.01
N VAL A 305 -1.84 -0.34 16.08
CA VAL A 305 -2.72 -0.26 14.91
C VAL A 305 -2.84 1.18 14.45
N SER A 306 -2.41 1.47 13.23
CA SER A 306 -2.52 2.80 12.61
C SER A 306 -3.84 2.96 11.89
N ASP A 307 -4.32 1.92 11.20
CA ASP A 307 -5.61 1.91 10.49
C ASP A 307 -6.02 0.47 10.13
N SER A 308 -7.27 0.31 9.66
CA SER A 308 -7.77 -0.95 9.11
C SER A 308 -8.69 -0.67 7.93
N TYR A 309 -8.32 -1.14 6.74
CA TYR A 309 -9.04 -0.84 5.50
C TYR A 309 -9.00 -2.02 4.51
N SER A 310 -9.84 -1.94 3.48
CA SER A 310 -9.76 -2.85 2.34
C SER A 310 -8.78 -2.28 1.31
N ALA A 311 -7.75 -3.05 0.98
CA ALA A 311 -6.76 -2.69 -0.04
C ALA A 311 -6.89 -3.61 -1.25
N GLU A 312 -6.83 -3.01 -2.43
CA GLU A 312 -6.67 -3.74 -3.68
C GLU A 312 -5.19 -3.94 -3.98
N GLY A 313 -4.85 -5.13 -4.41
CA GLY A 313 -3.50 -5.50 -4.78
C GLY A 313 -3.51 -6.65 -5.79
N ARG A 314 -2.33 -7.22 -6.03
CA ARG A 314 -2.21 -8.43 -6.83
C ARG A 314 -2.19 -9.68 -5.95
N ASP A 315 -2.55 -10.80 -6.56
CA ASP A 315 -2.28 -12.11 -5.97
C ASP A 315 -0.75 -12.35 -5.87
N LEU A 316 -0.38 -13.44 -5.24
CA LEU A 316 1.01 -13.81 -5.01
C LEU A 316 1.87 -13.87 -6.30
N TYR A 317 1.25 -14.16 -7.44
CA TYR A 317 1.91 -14.32 -8.74
C TYR A 317 1.80 -13.08 -9.64
N GLY A 318 1.12 -12.04 -9.18
CA GLY A 318 0.89 -10.84 -9.97
C GLY A 318 -0.14 -11.02 -11.10
N THR A 319 -0.86 -12.15 -11.15
CA THR A 319 -1.73 -12.52 -12.27
C THR A 319 -3.18 -12.08 -12.11
N GLY A 320 -3.61 -11.76 -10.88
CA GLY A 320 -5.01 -11.39 -10.60
C GLY A 320 -5.11 -10.27 -9.58
N ARG A 321 -6.17 -9.46 -9.70
CA ARG A 321 -6.54 -8.49 -8.66
C ARG A 321 -7.20 -9.18 -7.49
N VAL A 322 -6.86 -8.74 -6.31
CA VAL A 322 -7.41 -9.24 -5.05
C VAL A 322 -7.66 -8.08 -4.11
N THR A 323 -8.78 -8.12 -3.41
CA THR A 323 -9.06 -7.22 -2.30
C THR A 323 -8.75 -7.95 -1.00
N ARG A 324 -7.90 -7.36 -0.17
CA ARG A 324 -7.56 -7.87 1.16
C ARG A 324 -7.98 -6.90 2.24
N ARG A 325 -8.43 -7.42 3.36
CA ARG A 325 -8.59 -6.64 4.56
C ARG A 325 -7.23 -6.50 5.24
N ILE A 326 -6.76 -5.28 5.38
CA ILE A 326 -5.43 -4.93 5.88
C ILE A 326 -5.56 -4.23 7.22
N VAL A 327 -4.69 -4.58 8.15
CA VAL A 327 -4.41 -3.84 9.38
C VAL A 327 -3.04 -3.19 9.22
N GLU A 328 -3.01 -1.87 9.14
CA GLU A 328 -1.78 -1.09 9.08
C GLU A 328 -1.22 -0.90 10.48
N LEU A 329 0.06 -1.11 10.63
CA LEU A 329 0.77 -1.12 11.90
C LEU A 329 1.88 -0.07 11.94
N ARG A 330 2.00 0.62 13.03
CA ARG A 330 3.25 1.27 13.43
C ARG A 330 4.12 0.21 14.11
N ALA A 331 5.04 -0.40 13.34
CA ALA A 331 5.91 -1.48 13.80
C ALA A 331 7.10 -1.61 12.86
N ASP A 332 8.27 -1.97 13.40
CA ASP A 332 9.49 -2.15 12.61
C ASP A 332 9.55 -3.62 12.14
N ILE A 333 8.78 -3.94 11.10
CA ILE A 333 8.67 -5.28 10.49
C ILE A 333 9.84 -5.51 9.54
N GLU A 334 10.41 -6.72 9.56
CA GLU A 334 11.53 -7.10 8.72
C GLU A 334 11.23 -8.40 7.95
N ARG A 335 12.04 -8.68 6.93
CA ARG A 335 11.94 -9.96 6.19
C ARG A 335 12.18 -11.14 7.13
N GLY A 336 11.22 -12.08 7.13
CA GLY A 336 11.19 -13.23 8.03
C GLY A 336 10.13 -13.10 9.13
N ASP A 337 9.61 -11.90 9.42
CA ASP A 337 8.48 -11.71 10.32
C ASP A 337 7.15 -12.09 9.64
N SER A 338 7.13 -12.18 8.31
CA SER A 338 5.98 -12.63 7.51
C SER A 338 5.42 -13.96 8.00
N GLY A 339 4.11 -14.03 8.20
CA GLY A 339 3.39 -15.18 8.75
C GLY A 339 3.29 -15.17 10.29
N GLY A 340 3.93 -14.20 10.93
CA GLY A 340 3.86 -14.01 12.37
C GLY A 340 2.54 -13.40 12.85
N PRO A 341 2.13 -13.64 14.11
CA PRO A 341 0.91 -13.09 14.67
C PRO A 341 1.13 -11.66 15.18
N LEU A 342 0.13 -10.79 14.95
CA LEU A 342 -0.07 -9.58 15.75
C LEU A 342 -0.91 -9.94 16.97
N ILE A 343 -0.35 -9.85 18.16
CA ILE A 343 -1.06 -10.14 19.41
C ILE A 343 -1.64 -8.86 19.99
N LEU A 344 -2.92 -8.91 20.36
CA LEU A 344 -3.66 -7.82 21.01
C LEU A 344 -3.57 -7.95 22.55
N PRO A 345 -3.93 -6.90 23.32
CA PRO A 345 -3.83 -6.92 24.79
C PRO A 345 -4.67 -7.99 25.47
N ASP A 346 -5.72 -8.49 24.84
CA ASP A 346 -6.57 -9.59 25.30
C ASP A 346 -5.98 -10.99 24.99
N GLY A 347 -4.83 -11.04 24.31
CA GLY A 347 -4.16 -12.27 23.89
C GLY A 347 -4.68 -12.87 22.58
N THR A 348 -5.62 -12.24 21.90
CA THR A 348 -6.10 -12.69 20.58
C THR A 348 -5.17 -12.24 19.46
N VAL A 349 -5.27 -12.91 18.30
CA VAL A 349 -4.54 -12.56 17.08
C VAL A 349 -5.33 -11.51 16.32
N GLY A 350 -4.81 -10.28 16.27
CA GLY A 350 -5.37 -9.14 15.55
C GLY A 350 -4.98 -9.08 14.08
N GLY A 351 -4.17 -10.02 13.60
CA GLY A 351 -3.78 -10.11 12.19
C GLY A 351 -2.57 -11.03 11.97
N VAL A 352 -2.29 -11.31 10.71
CA VAL A 352 -1.09 -12.06 10.27
C VAL A 352 -0.16 -11.11 9.55
N VAL A 353 1.00 -10.85 10.10
CA VAL A 353 2.03 -9.97 9.50
C VAL A 353 2.43 -10.52 8.14
N TYR A 354 2.48 -9.67 7.10
CA TYR A 354 2.80 -10.15 5.76
C TYR A 354 3.75 -9.27 4.96
N ALA A 355 3.89 -7.98 5.28
CA ALA A 355 4.76 -7.06 4.56
C ALA A 355 5.21 -5.88 5.42
N GLU A 356 6.36 -5.30 5.07
CA GLU A 356 6.79 -3.97 5.46
C GLU A 356 6.39 -2.95 4.39
N ALA A 357 6.20 -1.69 4.77
CA ALA A 357 5.96 -0.63 3.80
C ALA A 357 7.25 -0.28 3.04
N LEU A 358 7.15 -0.08 1.73
CA LEU A 358 8.29 0.35 0.91
C LEU A 358 8.67 1.80 1.19
N SER A 359 7.69 2.62 1.59
CA SER A 359 7.84 4.07 1.80
C SER A 359 8.30 4.46 3.21
N ASP A 360 7.96 3.69 4.24
CA ASP A 360 8.34 3.95 5.65
C ASP A 360 8.64 2.63 6.38
N PRO A 361 9.89 2.33 6.73
CA PRO A 361 10.28 1.09 7.41
C PRO A 361 9.67 0.94 8.82
N SER A 362 9.06 1.98 9.36
CA SER A 362 8.33 1.92 10.64
C SER A 362 6.84 1.60 10.48
N VAL A 363 6.41 1.28 9.26
CA VAL A 363 5.05 0.86 8.93
C VAL A 363 5.09 -0.59 8.44
N GLY A 364 4.26 -1.42 9.02
CA GLY A 364 4.06 -2.80 8.61
C GLY A 364 2.59 -3.06 8.30
N TYR A 365 2.33 -4.17 7.64
CA TYR A 365 0.98 -4.59 7.27
C TYR A 365 0.69 -5.99 7.79
N ALA A 366 -0.53 -6.19 8.28
CA ALA A 366 -1.06 -7.49 8.64
C ALA A 366 -2.39 -7.76 7.92
N LEU A 367 -2.64 -9.01 7.60
CA LEU A 367 -3.93 -9.47 7.06
C LEU A 367 -4.97 -9.44 8.17
N GLY A 368 -6.16 -8.93 7.87
CA GLY A 368 -7.26 -8.80 8.83
C GLY A 368 -7.68 -10.14 9.45
N PRO A 369 -7.90 -10.18 10.79
CA PRO A 369 -8.06 -11.43 11.54
C PRO A 369 -9.30 -12.23 11.10
N ALA A 370 -10.43 -11.57 10.87
CA ALA A 370 -11.67 -12.24 10.48
C ALA A 370 -11.57 -12.93 9.12
N ALA A 371 -10.92 -12.28 8.14
CA ALA A 371 -10.73 -12.82 6.79
C ALA A 371 -9.84 -14.08 6.84
N VAL A 372 -8.73 -14.01 7.58
CA VAL A 372 -7.83 -15.16 7.75
C VAL A 372 -8.53 -16.29 8.49
N ALA A 373 -9.21 -16.02 9.62
CA ALA A 373 -9.92 -17.03 10.39
C ALA A 373 -10.99 -17.76 9.58
N ALA A 374 -11.77 -17.01 8.78
CA ALA A 374 -12.78 -17.60 7.89
C ALA A 374 -12.14 -18.52 6.84
N ARG A 375 -11.02 -18.10 6.25
CA ARG A 375 -10.33 -18.84 5.18
C ARG A 375 -9.66 -20.11 5.67
N ILE A 376 -9.07 -20.12 6.86
CA ILE A 376 -8.34 -21.29 7.38
C ILE A 376 -9.26 -22.32 8.03
N ARG A 377 -10.45 -21.93 8.53
CA ARG A 377 -11.37 -22.79 9.27
C ARG A 377 -11.66 -24.13 8.57
N PRO A 378 -11.93 -24.19 7.26
CA PRO A 378 -12.17 -25.46 6.58
C PRO A 378 -10.96 -26.39 6.53
N ALA A 379 -9.74 -25.85 6.64
CA ALA A 379 -8.51 -26.63 6.60
C ALA A 379 -8.14 -27.24 7.95
N LEU A 380 -8.71 -26.73 9.05
CA LEU A 380 -8.47 -27.29 10.37
C LEU A 380 -9.19 -28.64 10.50
N GLY A 381 -8.41 -29.70 10.63
CA GLY A 381 -8.91 -31.07 10.63
C GLY A 381 -8.59 -31.88 9.37
N THR A 382 -8.21 -31.24 8.26
CA THR A 382 -7.75 -31.95 7.06
C THR A 382 -6.31 -32.41 7.17
N THR A 383 -6.03 -33.58 6.58
CA THR A 383 -4.66 -34.12 6.48
C THR A 383 -4.19 -34.16 5.02
N GLN A 384 -5.04 -33.79 4.08
CA GLN A 384 -4.74 -33.80 2.66
C GLN A 384 -3.75 -32.69 2.32
N THR A 385 -2.62 -33.07 1.74
CA THR A 385 -1.62 -32.12 1.23
C THR A 385 -2.12 -31.46 -0.04
N VAL A 386 -1.87 -30.16 -0.17
CA VAL A 386 -2.18 -29.38 -1.36
C VAL A 386 -0.90 -28.90 -2.05
N PRO A 387 -0.94 -28.67 -3.38
CA PRO A 387 0.17 -28.03 -4.10
C PRO A 387 0.41 -26.61 -3.57
N THR A 388 1.68 -26.21 -3.57
CA THR A 388 2.13 -24.87 -3.13
C THR A 388 2.33 -23.88 -4.29
N GLY A 389 1.77 -24.20 -5.45
CA GLY A 389 1.85 -23.38 -6.66
C GLY A 389 3.27 -23.26 -7.22
N ASP A 390 3.45 -22.21 -8.01
CA ASP A 390 4.74 -21.91 -8.66
C ASP A 390 5.68 -21.13 -7.73
N CYS A 391 6.92 -20.98 -8.19
CA CYS A 391 7.90 -20.13 -7.51
C CYS A 391 7.52 -18.65 -7.60
N THR A 392 7.63 -17.94 -6.51
CA THR A 392 7.63 -16.47 -6.52
C THR A 392 9.03 -15.97 -6.89
N GLN A 393 9.12 -14.93 -7.72
CA GLN A 393 10.39 -14.30 -8.13
C GLN A 393 11.08 -13.57 -6.99
#